data_a3021a1869792993b46535f1b075f272
#
_entry.id   a3021a1869792993b46535f1b075f272
#
_cell.length_a   1.000
_cell.length_b   1.000
_cell.length_c   1.000
_cell.angle_alpha   90.00
_cell.angle_beta   90.00
_cell.angle_gamma   90.00
#
_symmetry.space_group_name_H-M   'P 1'
#
loop_
_entity.id
_entity.type
_entity.pdbx_description
1 polymer ?
#
loop_
_entity_poly.entity_id
_entity_poly.type
_entity_poly.pdbx_seq_one_letter_code
_entity_poly.pdbx_strand_id
1 'polypeptide(L)'
;MIKFHFTYEKRSILENILLILFALFLGYMLNRLNIMQRDGSIALNKFVHYVSYPAIVLLQTPKISFSLELMIPAIVAWTVMTLSAFLILFLSKIFDFSKEVTGSLMLVAILTNSSFLGIPLLNTYLPNDNFMPYLLVYDQLGTFLAFAIYGTFIVSIYTSKTKVTFKLITIKVLTFPPFLTLIFALFLVGVDFNPTITKVLEAFALTTVPVALVAAGLQLQLKLPKKKKK
;
A
#
# COMPACT_ATOMS: atom_id res chain seq x y z
N MET A 1 25.07 20.24 -21.72
CA MET A 1 24.90 20.13 -20.27
C MET A 1 23.42 19.91 -20.00
N ILE A 2 22.95 18.65 -19.99
CA ILE A 2 21.53 18.30 -19.87
C ILE A 2 21.19 18.41 -18.38
N LYS A 3 20.47 19.45 -17.99
CA LYS A 3 19.88 19.59 -16.66
C LYS A 3 18.72 18.59 -16.57
N PHE A 4 18.98 17.40 -16.06
CA PHE A 4 17.89 16.54 -15.56
C PHE A 4 17.36 17.17 -14.27
N HIS A 5 16.35 18.03 -14.40
CA HIS A 5 15.46 18.36 -13.30
C HIS A 5 14.54 17.17 -13.11
N PHE A 6 14.92 16.26 -12.21
CA PHE A 6 13.98 15.29 -11.65
C PHE A 6 13.08 16.02 -10.64
N THR A 7 12.29 16.92 -11.13
CA THR A 7 11.07 17.31 -10.44
C THR A 7 10.11 16.14 -10.65
N TYR A 8 9.35 15.78 -9.64
CA TYR A 8 8.16 14.93 -9.77
C TYR A 8 7.27 15.68 -10.77
N GLU A 9 7.50 15.42 -12.05
CA GLU A 9 6.90 16.15 -13.16
C GLU A 9 5.41 15.90 -13.08
N LYS A 10 4.62 16.97 -13.14
CA LYS A 10 3.15 16.93 -13.18
C LYS A 10 2.70 16.01 -14.29
N ARG A 11 2.56 14.71 -14.00
CA ARG A 11 1.96 13.79 -14.95
C ARG A 11 0.50 14.16 -15.12
N SER A 12 0.05 14.25 -16.36
CA SER A 12 -1.36 14.45 -16.65
C SER A 12 -2.18 13.26 -16.14
N ILE A 13 -3.47 13.46 -15.91
CA ILE A 13 -4.42 12.39 -15.52
C ILE A 13 -4.27 11.19 -16.46
N LEU A 14 -4.15 11.45 -17.75
CA LEU A 14 -3.99 10.43 -18.78
C LEU A 14 -2.70 9.62 -18.60
N GLU A 15 -1.57 10.28 -18.32
CA GLU A 15 -0.27 9.61 -18.11
C GLU A 15 -0.28 8.69 -16.89
N ASN A 16 -0.92 9.10 -15.79
CA ASN A 16 -1.05 8.26 -14.61
C ASN A 16 -1.97 7.06 -14.84
N ILE A 17 -3.10 7.26 -15.54
CA ILE A 17 -3.98 6.17 -15.92
C ILE A 17 -3.27 5.20 -16.86
N LEU A 18 -2.56 5.71 -17.88
CA LEU A 18 -1.77 4.88 -18.80
C LEU A 18 -0.67 4.11 -18.07
N LEU A 19 0.03 4.74 -17.12
CA LEU A 19 1.03 4.06 -16.30
C LEU A 19 0.42 2.89 -15.54
N ILE A 20 -0.74 3.09 -14.88
CA ILE A 20 -1.43 2.06 -14.12
C ILE A 20 -1.83 0.91 -15.03
N LEU A 21 -2.54 1.20 -16.12
CA LEU A 21 -3.03 0.19 -17.05
C LEU A 21 -1.88 -0.56 -17.74
N PHE A 22 -0.85 0.16 -18.18
CA PHE A 22 0.30 -0.44 -18.86
C PHE A 22 1.12 -1.31 -17.93
N ALA A 23 1.39 -0.87 -16.71
CA ALA A 23 2.15 -1.67 -15.73
C ALA A 23 1.41 -2.94 -15.30
N LEU A 24 0.09 -2.85 -15.08
CA LEU A 24 -0.76 -4.02 -14.80
C LEU A 24 -0.78 -4.98 -16.00
N PHE A 25 -0.95 -4.47 -17.20
CA PHE A 25 -0.94 -5.25 -18.44
C PHE A 25 0.41 -5.92 -18.66
N LEU A 26 1.51 -5.20 -18.45
CA LEU A 26 2.87 -5.74 -18.56
C LEU A 26 3.07 -6.91 -17.59
N GLY A 27 2.71 -6.74 -16.32
CA GLY A 27 2.78 -7.82 -15.33
C GLY A 27 1.95 -9.04 -15.73
N TYR A 28 0.71 -8.83 -16.21
CA TYR A 28 -0.14 -9.89 -16.74
C TYR A 28 0.50 -10.61 -17.94
N MET A 29 1.09 -9.86 -18.88
CA MET A 29 1.76 -10.44 -20.06
C MET A 29 3.01 -11.22 -19.68
N LEU A 30 3.85 -10.71 -18.78
CA LEU A 30 5.03 -11.43 -18.28
C LEU A 30 4.66 -12.77 -17.66
N ASN A 31 3.55 -12.85 -16.93
CA ASN A 31 3.04 -14.11 -16.40
C ASN A 31 2.47 -15.00 -17.52
N ARG A 32 1.70 -14.43 -18.43
CA ARG A 32 1.05 -15.17 -19.51
C ARG A 32 2.05 -15.80 -20.49
N LEU A 33 3.16 -15.12 -20.75
CA LEU A 33 4.26 -15.58 -21.59
C LEU A 33 5.27 -16.48 -20.85
N ASN A 34 5.02 -16.80 -19.57
CA ASN A 34 5.91 -17.57 -18.70
C ASN A 34 7.32 -16.96 -18.54
N ILE A 35 7.49 -15.67 -18.79
CA ILE A 35 8.76 -14.95 -18.58
C ILE A 35 9.00 -14.76 -17.07
N MET A 36 7.94 -14.40 -16.32
CA MET A 36 7.94 -14.33 -14.87
C MET A 36 6.77 -15.14 -14.31
N GLN A 37 7.07 -16.03 -13.37
CA GLN A 37 6.04 -16.78 -12.66
C GLN A 37 5.34 -15.89 -11.62
N ARG A 38 4.18 -16.31 -11.13
CA ARG A 38 3.42 -15.61 -10.10
C ARG A 38 4.23 -15.31 -8.84
N ASP A 39 5.10 -16.23 -8.46
CA ASP A 39 5.97 -16.09 -7.30
C ASP A 39 6.97 -14.94 -7.46
N GLY A 40 7.25 -14.50 -8.70
CA GLY A 40 8.00 -13.29 -8.98
C GLY A 40 7.36 -12.03 -8.38
N SER A 41 6.03 -12.01 -8.23
CA SER A 41 5.34 -10.91 -7.54
C SER A 41 5.77 -10.76 -6.08
N ILE A 42 6.12 -11.86 -5.42
CA ILE A 42 6.60 -11.84 -4.02
C ILE A 42 7.95 -11.10 -3.94
N ALA A 43 8.85 -11.39 -4.89
CA ALA A 43 10.16 -10.73 -4.96
C ALA A 43 10.01 -9.23 -5.26
N LEU A 44 9.15 -8.87 -6.23
CA LEU A 44 8.86 -7.48 -6.57
C LEU A 44 8.23 -6.72 -5.39
N ASN A 45 7.26 -7.31 -4.70
CA ASN A 45 6.67 -6.72 -3.50
C ASN A 45 7.69 -6.55 -2.38
N LYS A 46 8.59 -7.52 -2.18
CA LYS A 46 9.71 -7.36 -1.23
C LYS A 46 10.60 -6.19 -1.62
N PHE A 47 10.98 -6.06 -2.89
CA PHE A 47 11.75 -4.92 -3.35
C PHE A 47 11.05 -3.58 -3.02
N VAL A 48 9.75 -3.49 -3.30
CA VAL A 48 8.97 -2.29 -2.96
C VAL A 48 9.00 -2.01 -1.47
N HIS A 49 8.73 -3.00 -0.62
CA HIS A 49 8.66 -2.81 0.83
C HIS A 49 10.00 -2.58 1.51
N TYR A 50 11.09 -3.13 0.96
CA TYR A 50 12.43 -3.03 1.57
C TYR A 50 13.30 -1.93 0.99
N VAL A 51 12.98 -1.43 -0.22
CA VAL A 51 13.81 -0.46 -0.94
C VAL A 51 13.02 0.78 -1.34
N SER A 52 12.01 0.59 -2.20
CA SER A 52 11.34 1.73 -2.84
C SER A 52 10.50 2.55 -1.85
N TYR A 53 9.67 1.90 -1.06
CA TYR A 53 8.79 2.59 -0.12
C TYR A 53 9.54 3.23 1.06
N PRO A 54 10.56 2.59 1.66
CA PRO A 54 11.48 3.25 2.59
C PRO A 54 12.11 4.53 2.04
N ALA A 55 12.47 4.56 0.75
CA ALA A 55 13.00 5.77 0.14
C ALA A 55 11.98 6.92 0.11
N ILE A 56 10.70 6.63 -0.17
CA ILE A 56 9.62 7.64 -0.06
C ILE A 56 9.51 8.15 1.37
N VAL A 57 9.50 7.26 2.35
CA VAL A 57 9.36 7.62 3.77
C VAL A 57 10.51 8.53 4.20
N LEU A 58 11.76 8.19 3.83
CA LEU A 58 12.94 9.02 4.13
C LEU A 58 12.90 10.39 3.45
N LEU A 59 12.38 10.48 2.23
CA LEU A 59 12.29 11.75 1.51
C LEU A 59 11.23 12.70 2.06
N GLN A 60 10.12 12.15 2.55
CA GLN A 60 8.94 12.94 2.89
C GLN A 60 8.80 13.20 4.39
N THR A 61 9.13 12.22 5.24
CA THR A 61 8.96 12.35 6.69
C THR A 61 9.78 13.50 7.29
N PRO A 62 11.04 13.75 6.90
CA PRO A 62 11.81 14.88 7.43
C PRO A 62 11.20 16.25 7.16
N LYS A 63 10.37 16.37 6.12
CA LYS A 63 9.68 17.61 5.71
C LYS A 63 8.34 17.83 6.43
N ILE A 64 7.92 16.89 7.29
CA ILE A 64 6.63 16.96 7.97
C ILE A 64 6.66 18.06 9.03
N SER A 65 5.67 18.96 8.96
CA SER A 65 5.33 19.86 10.05
C SER A 65 4.26 19.20 10.91
N PHE A 66 4.56 18.94 12.19
CA PHE A 66 3.61 18.30 13.09
C PHE A 66 2.45 19.26 13.40
N SER A 67 1.24 18.83 13.07
CA SER A 67 -0.02 19.49 13.46
C SER A 67 -1.02 18.42 13.89
N LEU A 68 -2.04 18.83 14.65
CA LEU A 68 -3.15 17.93 15.00
C LEU A 68 -3.90 17.45 13.75
N GLU A 69 -3.95 18.27 12.71
CA GLU A 69 -4.59 17.96 11.44
C GLU A 69 -3.90 16.76 10.73
N LEU A 70 -2.60 16.59 10.97
CA LEU A 70 -1.85 15.46 10.40
C LEU A 70 -2.35 14.09 10.89
N MET A 71 -3.01 14.05 12.05
CA MET A 71 -3.60 12.79 12.57
C MET A 71 -4.98 12.47 12.00
N ILE A 72 -5.65 13.44 11.36
CA ILE A 72 -6.99 13.25 10.78
C ILE A 72 -7.03 12.05 9.81
N PRO A 73 -6.08 11.89 8.86
CA PRO A 73 -6.08 10.73 7.96
C PRO A 73 -6.05 9.37 8.67
N ALA A 74 -5.29 9.24 9.75
CA ALA A 74 -5.26 8.00 10.53
C ALA A 74 -6.62 7.73 11.20
N ILE A 75 -7.22 8.76 11.80
CA ILE A 75 -8.55 8.66 12.42
C ILE A 75 -9.60 8.27 11.37
N VAL A 76 -9.57 8.90 10.20
CA VAL A 76 -10.48 8.58 9.08
C VAL A 76 -10.28 7.13 8.65
N ALA A 77 -9.04 6.65 8.48
CA ALA A 77 -8.76 5.28 8.10
C ALA A 77 -9.41 4.27 9.08
N TRP A 78 -9.19 4.44 10.39
CA TRP A 78 -9.76 3.57 11.42
C TRP A 78 -11.29 3.67 11.51
N THR A 79 -11.85 4.86 11.34
CA THR A 79 -13.30 5.07 11.34
C THR A 79 -13.95 4.36 10.15
N VAL A 80 -13.43 4.59 8.95
CA VAL A 80 -13.96 3.94 7.72
C VAL A 80 -13.83 2.43 7.82
N MET A 81 -12.68 1.92 8.29
CA MET A 81 -12.48 0.49 8.51
C MET A 81 -13.51 -0.10 9.47
N THR A 82 -13.73 0.55 10.61
CA THR A 82 -14.68 0.09 11.63
C THR A 82 -16.11 0.09 11.12
N LEU A 83 -16.54 1.17 10.47
CA LEU A 83 -17.88 1.27 9.87
C LEU A 83 -18.09 0.22 8.77
N SER A 84 -17.08 0.02 7.91
CA SER A 84 -17.12 -1.01 6.86
C SER A 84 -17.20 -2.42 7.44
N ALA A 85 -16.48 -2.69 8.54
CA ALA A 85 -16.56 -3.97 9.23
C ALA A 85 -17.98 -4.25 9.77
N PHE A 86 -18.59 -3.26 10.43
CA PHE A 86 -19.98 -3.37 10.88
C PHE A 86 -20.96 -3.58 9.72
N LEU A 87 -20.79 -2.84 8.61
CA LEU A 87 -21.61 -3.00 7.42
C LEU A 87 -21.51 -4.41 6.85
N ILE A 88 -20.29 -4.98 6.72
CA ILE A 88 -20.11 -6.34 6.21
C ILE A 88 -20.75 -7.37 7.14
N LEU A 89 -20.59 -7.23 8.46
CA LEU A 89 -21.26 -8.15 9.42
C LEU A 89 -22.79 -8.06 9.30
N PHE A 90 -23.32 -6.86 9.15
CA PHE A 90 -24.76 -6.65 8.96
C PHE A 90 -25.26 -7.29 7.66
N LEU A 91 -24.58 -7.04 6.53
CA LEU A 91 -24.92 -7.64 5.23
C LEU A 91 -24.76 -9.16 5.24
N SER A 92 -23.72 -9.66 5.90
CA SER A 92 -23.49 -11.10 6.06
C SER A 92 -24.64 -11.79 6.76
N LYS A 93 -25.23 -11.12 7.78
CA LYS A 93 -26.40 -11.66 8.49
C LYS A 93 -27.69 -11.59 7.66
N ILE A 94 -27.87 -10.53 6.86
CA ILE A 94 -29.08 -10.39 6.00
C ILE A 94 -29.06 -11.38 4.85
N PHE A 95 -27.89 -11.56 4.22
CA PHE A 95 -27.75 -12.39 3.00
C PHE A 95 -27.24 -13.81 3.28
N ASP A 96 -27.17 -14.21 4.55
CA ASP A 96 -26.69 -15.54 4.99
C ASP A 96 -25.36 -15.95 4.34
N PHE A 97 -24.38 -15.04 4.34
CA PHE A 97 -23.05 -15.35 3.79
C PHE A 97 -22.35 -16.44 4.59
N SER A 98 -21.66 -17.35 3.91
CA SER A 98 -20.82 -18.32 4.60
C SER A 98 -19.68 -17.63 5.37
N LYS A 99 -19.12 -18.32 6.37
CA LYS A 99 -17.97 -17.80 7.15
C LYS A 99 -16.79 -17.42 6.26
N GLU A 100 -16.53 -18.20 5.22
CA GLU A 100 -15.44 -17.97 4.26
C GLU A 100 -15.67 -16.69 3.44
N VAL A 101 -16.89 -16.46 2.98
CA VAL A 101 -17.29 -15.25 2.25
C VAL A 101 -17.20 -14.03 3.16
N THR A 102 -17.77 -14.11 4.38
CA THR A 102 -17.71 -13.02 5.34
C THR A 102 -16.28 -12.67 5.71
N GLY A 103 -15.43 -13.66 6.04
CA GLY A 103 -14.02 -13.44 6.37
C GLY A 103 -13.24 -12.84 5.20
N SER A 104 -13.51 -13.26 3.97
CA SER A 104 -12.88 -12.70 2.78
C SER A 104 -13.29 -11.25 2.54
N LEU A 105 -14.59 -10.93 2.67
CA LEU A 105 -15.08 -9.56 2.55
C LEU A 105 -14.50 -8.64 3.63
N MET A 106 -14.42 -9.14 4.88
CA MET A 106 -13.80 -8.41 5.99
C MET A 106 -12.35 -8.01 5.72
N LEU A 107 -11.61 -8.78 4.92
CA LEU A 107 -10.24 -8.44 4.52
C LEU A 107 -10.19 -7.58 3.26
N VAL A 108 -10.88 -7.99 2.19
CA VAL A 108 -10.70 -7.40 0.86
C VAL A 108 -11.43 -6.07 0.71
N ALA A 109 -12.62 -5.93 1.30
CA ALA A 109 -13.43 -4.71 1.16
C ALA A 109 -13.06 -3.60 2.15
N ILE A 110 -12.30 -3.92 3.20
CA ILE A 110 -11.97 -2.99 4.28
C ILE A 110 -10.55 -2.45 4.17
N LEU A 111 -9.60 -3.31 3.75
CA LEU A 111 -8.20 -2.92 3.65
C LEU A 111 -7.93 -2.24 2.31
N THR A 112 -7.47 -1.00 2.37
CA THR A 112 -7.22 -0.16 1.19
C THR A 112 -5.81 -0.34 0.63
N ASN A 113 -5.66 -0.06 -0.67
CA ASN A 113 -4.35 0.00 -1.32
C ASN A 113 -3.96 1.48 -1.54
N SER A 114 -3.64 2.15 -0.43
CA SER A 114 -3.32 3.57 -0.41
C SER A 114 -1.96 3.88 -1.03
N SER A 115 -0.95 3.04 -0.81
CA SER A 115 0.40 3.30 -1.29
C SER A 115 0.51 3.18 -2.82
N PHE A 116 0.00 2.10 -3.42
CA PHE A 116 0.29 1.79 -4.82
C PHE A 116 -0.70 2.42 -5.80
N LEU A 117 -1.95 2.60 -5.39
CA LEU A 117 -2.96 3.30 -6.18
C LEU A 117 -3.18 4.73 -5.69
N GLY A 118 -3.09 4.97 -4.40
CA GLY A 118 -3.30 6.30 -3.81
C GLY A 118 -2.29 7.33 -4.30
N ILE A 119 -1.00 7.01 -4.31
CA ILE A 119 0.05 7.95 -4.75
C ILE A 119 -0.20 8.47 -6.17
N PRO A 120 -0.35 7.63 -7.22
CA PRO A 120 -0.56 8.15 -8.57
C PRO A 120 -1.89 8.87 -8.72
N LEU A 121 -2.94 8.44 -8.04
CA LEU A 121 -4.24 9.12 -8.10
C LEU A 121 -4.17 10.50 -7.44
N LEU A 122 -3.62 10.62 -6.24
CA LEU A 122 -3.50 11.90 -5.56
C LEU A 122 -2.59 12.87 -6.30
N ASN A 123 -1.47 12.40 -6.86
CA ASN A 123 -0.63 13.22 -7.75
C ASN A 123 -1.39 13.76 -8.96
N THR A 124 -2.41 13.04 -9.41
CA THR A 124 -3.24 13.44 -10.55
C THR A 124 -4.25 14.51 -10.17
N TYR A 125 -4.95 14.31 -9.04
CA TYR A 125 -6.05 15.20 -8.61
C TYR A 125 -5.58 16.38 -7.76
N LEU A 126 -4.47 16.24 -7.05
CA LEU A 126 -3.89 17.24 -6.14
C LEU A 126 -2.43 17.56 -6.51
N PRO A 127 -2.14 17.98 -7.76
CA PRO A 127 -0.76 18.10 -8.25
C PRO A 127 0.04 19.23 -7.57
N ASN A 128 -0.63 20.17 -6.91
CA ASN A 128 -0.01 21.33 -6.26
C ASN A 128 -0.02 21.23 -4.73
N ASP A 129 -0.71 20.24 -4.18
CA ASP A 129 -0.90 20.13 -2.75
C ASP A 129 0.17 19.24 -2.11
N ASN A 130 0.61 19.63 -0.92
CA ASN A 130 1.53 18.82 -0.13
C ASN A 130 0.75 17.70 0.60
N PHE A 131 0.15 16.78 -0.16
CA PHE A 131 -0.64 15.68 0.38
C PHE A 131 0.20 14.52 0.93
N MET A 132 1.47 14.43 0.55
CA MET A 132 2.31 13.27 0.83
C MET A 132 2.45 12.97 2.34
N PRO A 133 2.65 13.95 3.23
CA PRO A 133 2.66 13.69 4.68
C PRO A 133 1.36 13.08 5.19
N TYR A 134 0.21 13.57 4.72
CA TYR A 134 -1.11 13.05 5.08
C TYR A 134 -1.32 11.62 4.56
N LEU A 135 -0.88 11.35 3.34
CA LEU A 135 -0.92 10.00 2.76
C LEU A 135 -0.04 9.02 3.54
N LEU A 136 1.18 9.43 3.95
CA LEU A 136 2.05 8.59 4.77
C LEU A 136 1.43 8.26 6.13
N VAL A 137 0.80 9.23 6.79
CA VAL A 137 0.09 8.99 8.05
C VAL A 137 -1.10 8.06 7.84
N TYR A 138 -1.90 8.28 6.80
CA TYR A 138 -3.01 7.38 6.42
C TYR A 138 -2.51 5.96 6.19
N ASP A 139 -1.41 5.81 5.46
CA ASP A 139 -0.88 4.51 5.07
C ASP A 139 -0.22 3.77 6.25
N GLN A 140 0.65 4.45 7.00
CA GLN A 140 1.43 3.81 8.07
C GLN A 140 0.62 3.62 9.35
N LEU A 141 -0.06 4.65 9.84
CA LEU A 141 -0.82 4.59 11.08
C LEU A 141 -2.27 4.11 10.88
N GLY A 142 -2.81 4.29 9.68
CA GLY A 142 -4.11 3.76 9.28
C GLY A 142 -3.96 2.36 8.71
N THR A 143 -3.71 2.26 7.42
CA THR A 143 -3.82 1.01 6.65
C THR A 143 -2.87 -0.09 7.13
N PHE A 144 -1.58 0.23 7.36
CA PHE A 144 -0.61 -0.77 7.78
C PHE A 144 -0.89 -1.31 9.19
N LEU A 145 -1.16 -0.44 10.16
CA LEU A 145 -1.51 -0.90 11.53
C LEU A 145 -2.85 -1.67 11.51
N ALA A 146 -3.83 -1.21 10.72
CA ALA A 146 -5.06 -1.94 10.52
C ALA A 146 -4.80 -3.34 9.94
N PHE A 147 -3.94 -3.45 8.93
CA PHE A 147 -3.58 -4.75 8.36
C PHE A 147 -2.87 -5.66 9.39
N ALA A 148 -1.95 -5.11 10.16
CA ALA A 148 -1.21 -5.86 11.16
C ALA A 148 -2.11 -6.35 12.33
N ILE A 149 -3.01 -5.50 12.81
CA ILE A 149 -3.88 -5.77 13.96
C ILE A 149 -5.18 -6.44 13.50
N TYR A 150 -6.01 -5.70 12.78
CA TYR A 150 -7.33 -6.11 12.33
C TYR A 150 -7.25 -7.31 11.38
N GLY A 151 -6.41 -7.24 10.34
CA GLY A 151 -6.26 -8.33 9.37
C GLY A 151 -5.83 -9.63 10.04
N THR A 152 -4.87 -9.56 10.99
CA THR A 152 -4.42 -10.74 11.75
C THR A 152 -5.56 -11.30 12.62
N PHE A 153 -6.36 -10.42 13.23
CA PHE A 153 -7.51 -10.82 14.06
C PHE A 153 -8.60 -11.51 13.23
N ILE A 154 -8.97 -10.94 12.07
CA ILE A 154 -9.95 -11.52 11.16
C ILE A 154 -9.50 -12.90 10.63
N VAL A 155 -8.24 -13.01 10.18
CA VAL A 155 -7.69 -14.30 9.75
C VAL A 155 -7.81 -15.34 10.86
N SER A 156 -7.52 -14.99 12.11
CA SER A 156 -7.64 -15.93 13.23
C SER A 156 -9.08 -16.40 13.48
N ILE A 157 -10.05 -15.49 13.41
CA ILE A 157 -11.48 -15.84 13.65
C ILE A 157 -12.00 -16.76 12.55
N TYR A 158 -11.71 -16.43 11.28
CA TYR A 158 -12.35 -17.08 10.16
C TYR A 158 -11.58 -18.30 9.60
N THR A 159 -10.27 -18.44 9.88
CA THR A 159 -9.50 -19.60 9.41
C THR A 159 -9.17 -20.63 10.49
N SER A 160 -9.35 -20.29 11.76
CA SER A 160 -9.03 -21.15 12.93
C SER A 160 -7.59 -21.70 12.96
N LYS A 161 -6.70 -21.19 12.11
CA LYS A 161 -5.32 -21.70 11.93
C LYS A 161 -4.26 -20.96 12.75
N THR A 162 -4.56 -19.74 13.19
CA THR A 162 -3.59 -18.89 13.90
C THR A 162 -4.18 -18.33 15.18
N LYS A 163 -3.50 -18.53 16.30
CA LYS A 163 -3.84 -17.82 17.54
C LYS A 163 -3.22 -16.43 17.49
N VAL A 164 -4.06 -15.40 17.61
CA VAL A 164 -3.57 -14.02 17.75
C VAL A 164 -2.92 -13.87 19.11
N THR A 165 -1.67 -13.45 19.10
CA THR A 165 -0.92 -13.09 20.29
C THR A 165 -0.41 -11.67 20.12
N PHE A 166 -0.41 -10.89 21.19
CA PHE A 166 0.17 -9.54 21.18
C PHE A 166 1.61 -9.54 20.63
N LYS A 167 2.40 -10.55 21.04
CA LYS A 167 3.76 -10.79 20.51
C LYS A 167 3.79 -10.90 18.98
N LEU A 168 2.83 -11.63 18.37
CA LEU A 168 2.76 -11.77 16.90
C LEU A 168 2.52 -10.43 16.20
N ILE A 169 1.59 -9.63 16.72
CA ILE A 169 1.29 -8.31 16.19
C ILE A 169 2.51 -7.39 16.32
N THR A 170 3.10 -7.34 17.52
CA THR A 170 4.29 -6.52 17.79
C THR A 170 5.44 -6.87 16.85
N ILE A 171 5.73 -8.17 16.66
CA ILE A 171 6.78 -8.60 15.74
C ILE A 171 6.45 -8.13 14.31
N LYS A 172 5.21 -8.33 13.83
CA LYS A 172 4.82 -7.89 12.48
C LYS A 172 5.00 -6.39 12.28
N VAL A 173 4.64 -5.58 13.27
CA VAL A 173 4.78 -4.12 13.19
C VAL A 173 6.25 -3.73 13.24
N LEU A 174 7.00 -4.24 14.21
CA LEU A 174 8.41 -3.89 14.42
C LEU A 174 9.38 -4.52 13.41
N THR A 175 8.95 -5.46 12.60
CA THR A 175 9.78 -6.04 11.52
C THR A 175 9.40 -5.53 10.14
N PHE A 176 8.37 -4.68 10.03
CA PHE A 176 7.95 -4.12 8.74
C PHE A 176 8.86 -2.94 8.35
N PRO A 177 9.62 -3.06 7.25
CA PRO A 177 10.66 -2.08 6.92
C PRO A 177 10.17 -0.65 6.74
N PRO A 178 9.04 -0.37 6.07
CA PRO A 178 8.52 0.99 5.97
C PRO A 178 8.20 1.62 7.33
N PHE A 179 7.68 0.83 8.27
CA PHE A 179 7.36 1.32 9.62
C PHE A 179 8.63 1.61 10.43
N LEU A 180 9.64 0.74 10.36
CA LEU A 180 10.95 1.00 10.97
C LEU A 180 11.60 2.25 10.36
N THR A 181 11.48 2.39 9.03
CA THR A 181 11.99 3.58 8.35
C THR A 181 11.24 4.83 8.77
N LEU A 182 9.93 4.77 9.01
CA LEU A 182 9.15 5.89 9.54
C LEU A 182 9.68 6.31 10.91
N ILE A 183 9.86 5.34 11.83
CA ILE A 183 10.41 5.63 13.16
C ILE A 183 11.79 6.31 13.03
N PHE A 184 12.67 5.78 12.20
CA PHE A 184 13.98 6.38 11.96
C PHE A 184 13.88 7.78 11.33
N ALA A 185 13.03 7.96 10.33
CA ALA A 185 12.85 9.23 9.65
C ALA A 185 12.23 10.32 10.54
N LEU A 186 11.48 9.96 11.58
CA LEU A 186 10.97 10.90 12.57
C LEU A 186 12.10 11.58 13.37
N PHE A 187 13.22 10.90 13.60
CA PHE A 187 14.40 11.52 14.21
C PHE A 187 15.15 12.47 13.27
N LEU A 188 14.83 12.43 11.98
CA LEU A 188 15.42 13.28 10.94
C LEU A 188 14.53 14.47 10.57
N VAL A 189 13.45 14.72 11.30
CA VAL A 189 12.54 15.86 11.03
C VAL A 189 13.32 17.16 11.16
N GLY A 190 13.22 18.02 10.13
CA GLY A 190 13.97 19.26 10.01
C GLY A 190 15.40 19.11 9.46
N VAL A 191 15.81 17.89 9.11
CA VAL A 191 17.11 17.63 8.48
C VAL A 191 16.98 17.65 6.96
N ASP A 192 17.72 18.53 6.31
CA ASP A 192 17.84 18.56 4.86
C ASP A 192 18.95 17.60 4.40
N PHE A 193 18.59 16.64 3.56
CA PHE A 193 19.57 15.75 2.97
C PHE A 193 20.43 16.44 1.92
N ASN A 194 21.70 16.01 1.83
CA ASN A 194 22.56 16.41 0.73
C ASN A 194 21.87 16.11 -0.62
N PRO A 195 21.97 17.03 -1.62
CA PRO A 195 21.33 16.84 -2.93
C PRO A 195 21.67 15.51 -3.62
N THR A 196 22.85 14.96 -3.40
CA THR A 196 23.24 13.66 -3.96
C THR A 196 22.45 12.51 -3.31
N ILE A 197 22.29 12.53 -1.99
CA ILE A 197 21.49 11.53 -1.27
C ILE A 197 20.02 11.64 -1.69
N THR A 198 19.49 12.85 -1.78
CA THR A 198 18.12 13.10 -2.23
C THR A 198 17.86 12.49 -3.61
N LYS A 199 18.75 12.70 -4.58
CA LYS A 199 18.62 12.12 -5.94
C LYS A 199 18.64 10.59 -5.94
N VAL A 200 19.47 9.98 -5.11
CA VAL A 200 19.51 8.51 -4.98
C VAL A 200 18.21 7.99 -4.39
N LEU A 201 17.71 8.61 -3.32
CA LEU A 201 16.43 8.23 -2.72
C LEU A 201 15.27 8.45 -3.70
N GLU A 202 15.25 9.54 -4.47
CA GLU A 202 14.26 9.81 -5.52
C GLU A 202 14.25 8.71 -6.57
N ALA A 203 15.41 8.26 -7.04
CA ALA A 203 15.52 7.20 -8.03
C ALA A 203 14.86 5.89 -7.52
N PHE A 204 15.07 5.51 -6.25
CA PHE A 204 14.39 4.35 -5.65
C PHE A 204 12.90 4.61 -5.40
N ALA A 205 12.54 5.78 -4.92
CA ALA A 205 11.13 6.16 -4.67
C ALA A 205 10.27 6.05 -5.94
N LEU A 206 10.79 6.48 -7.09
CA LEU A 206 10.11 6.41 -8.39
C LEU A 206 9.78 4.98 -8.83
N THR A 207 10.48 3.97 -8.34
CA THR A 207 10.21 2.56 -8.68
C THR A 207 9.00 2.00 -7.94
N THR A 208 8.51 2.64 -6.88
CA THR A 208 7.43 2.12 -6.02
C THR A 208 6.17 1.77 -6.81
N VAL A 209 5.63 2.73 -7.54
CA VAL A 209 4.36 2.54 -8.26
C VAL A 209 4.49 1.56 -9.42
N PRO A 210 5.44 1.71 -10.37
CA PRO A 210 5.55 0.80 -11.51
C PRO A 210 5.83 -0.64 -11.08
N VAL A 211 6.76 -0.86 -10.14
CA VAL A 211 7.11 -2.22 -9.68
C VAL A 211 5.94 -2.87 -8.95
N ALA A 212 5.24 -2.15 -8.08
CA ALA A 212 4.08 -2.67 -7.37
C ALA A 212 2.92 -3.03 -8.31
N LEU A 213 2.68 -2.21 -9.34
CA LEU A 213 1.63 -2.47 -10.33
C LEU A 213 1.99 -3.67 -11.23
N VAL A 214 3.25 -3.82 -11.62
CA VAL A 214 3.71 -5.03 -12.34
C VAL A 214 3.56 -6.27 -11.45
N ALA A 215 3.91 -6.18 -10.16
CA ALA A 215 3.71 -7.28 -9.21
C ALA A 215 2.23 -7.67 -9.07
N ALA A 216 1.33 -6.68 -9.03
CA ALA A 216 -0.11 -6.93 -9.03
C ALA A 216 -0.58 -7.57 -10.35
N GLY A 217 -0.07 -7.09 -11.48
CA GLY A 217 -0.35 -7.65 -12.81
C GLY A 217 0.04 -9.12 -12.95
N LEU A 218 1.19 -9.54 -12.38
CA LEU A 218 1.62 -10.95 -12.34
C LEU A 218 0.60 -11.87 -11.64
N GLN A 219 -0.18 -11.32 -10.70
CA GLN A 219 -1.17 -12.08 -9.93
C GLN A 219 -2.54 -12.14 -10.60
N LEU A 220 -2.81 -11.32 -11.63
CA LEU A 220 -4.11 -11.24 -12.28
C LEU A 220 -4.49 -12.57 -12.92
N GLN A 221 -5.69 -13.05 -12.60
CA GLN A 221 -6.35 -14.20 -13.21
C GLN A 221 -7.64 -13.74 -13.87
N LEU A 222 -7.61 -13.62 -15.19
CA LEU A 222 -8.81 -13.28 -15.95
C LEU A 222 -9.73 -14.50 -16.21
N LYS A 223 -9.35 -15.70 -15.75
CA LYS A 223 -10.20 -16.89 -15.82
C LYS A 223 -10.94 -17.07 -14.49
N LEU A 224 -12.26 -16.99 -14.54
CA LEU A 224 -13.08 -17.38 -13.41
C LEU A 224 -12.86 -18.86 -13.09
N PRO A 225 -12.76 -19.25 -11.81
CA PRO A 225 -12.69 -20.65 -11.45
C PRO A 225 -13.94 -21.36 -11.96
N LYS A 226 -13.77 -22.43 -12.75
CA LYS A 226 -14.90 -23.25 -13.18
C LYS A 226 -15.60 -23.74 -11.91
N LYS A 227 -16.92 -23.43 -11.75
CA LYS A 227 -17.74 -24.03 -10.70
C LYS A 227 -17.52 -25.55 -10.74
N LYS A 228 -16.93 -26.13 -9.70
CA LYS A 228 -16.98 -27.58 -9.52
C LYS A 228 -18.48 -27.93 -9.43
N LYS A 229 -19.00 -28.58 -10.47
CA LYS A 229 -20.29 -29.24 -10.36
C LYS A 229 -20.19 -30.22 -9.19
N LYS A 230 -21.03 -30.03 -8.19
CA LYS A 230 -21.25 -31.02 -7.13
C LYS A 230 -21.96 -32.22 -7.72
#